data_6bb6eaecc4d23e18f288d9536b00945d
#
_entry.id   6bb6eaecc4d23e18f288d9536b00945d
#
_cell.length_a   1.000
_cell.length_b   1.000
_cell.length_c   1.000
_cell.angle_alpha   90.00
_cell.angle_beta   90.00
_cell.angle_gamma   90.00
#
_symmetry.space_group_name_H-M   'P 1'
#
loop_
_entity.id
_entity.type
_entity.pdbx_description
1 polymer ?
#
loop_
_entity_poly.entity_id
_entity_poly.type
_entity_poly.pdbx_seq_one_letter_code
_entity_poly.pdbx_strand_id
1 'polypeptide(L)'
;MALKLTEEKGTPLERQRFTLRELAPAPMSKLDDDAFTRVRIILMNGIEAGANRFQHLAAAFNENLREPLARVRRIEHHQQTMVNWLLSPDDSPLDITLGYEQVAIEVTASIAEHEPDEYLAQVYRFGLLEDFDHLYRYSALADRLEGKDANNVLQSYTDVLPGRPTSVEHRDPHDDLRAHYERRTAEPLSKVHALTLFTGEYQTRNYYMTIGPMYTDPVARGLYAEIASIEEQHVTQYGSLCDPAESWLEKWLLYEATEAYNYYSCLQYESNPRIRAIWERCLDYELGHLQFVMELFKKIERRDPAEVLPDELPDMIGYNAHREFIRKVLAREVDYAAEGTRIGPPAAMRDGARSAGYREHLNKDGSFSEVVAENYAWRPGTELADREPRKVA
;
A
#
# COMPACT_ATOMS: atom_id res chain seq x y z
N MET A 1 -17.85 18.28 -6.33
CA MET A 1 -17.24 18.78 -7.57
C MET A 1 -15.92 18.06 -7.68
N ALA A 2 -15.58 17.54 -8.86
CA ALA A 2 -14.27 16.95 -9.08
C ALA A 2 -13.17 18.02 -8.88
N LEU A 3 -12.08 17.65 -8.26
CA LEU A 3 -10.93 18.54 -8.06
C LEU A 3 -10.13 18.56 -9.37
N LYS A 4 -9.90 19.76 -9.92
CA LYS A 4 -9.14 19.93 -11.15
C LYS A 4 -7.66 20.14 -10.83
N LEU A 5 -6.87 19.08 -10.94
CA LEU A 5 -5.44 19.07 -10.58
C LEU A 5 -4.64 20.20 -11.21
N THR A 6 -4.90 20.52 -12.47
CA THR A 6 -4.12 21.54 -13.22
C THR A 6 -4.57 22.97 -12.94
N GLU A 7 -5.78 23.17 -12.39
CA GLU A 7 -6.36 24.50 -12.11
C GLU A 7 -6.20 24.92 -10.64
N GLU A 8 -6.17 23.94 -9.72
CA GLU A 8 -6.02 24.21 -8.28
C GLU A 8 -4.58 24.61 -7.95
N LYS A 9 -4.42 25.65 -7.15
CA LYS A 9 -3.08 26.23 -6.91
C LYS A 9 -2.42 25.76 -5.63
N GLY A 10 -3.21 25.40 -4.65
CA GLY A 10 -2.73 25.09 -3.32
C GLY A 10 -1.91 26.21 -2.67
N THR A 11 -1.31 25.92 -1.53
CA THR A 11 -0.37 26.85 -0.89
C THR A 11 1.00 26.79 -1.60
N PRO A 12 1.51 27.91 -2.11
CA PRO A 12 2.85 27.93 -2.74
C PRO A 12 3.94 27.44 -1.81
N LEU A 13 4.92 26.70 -2.35
CA LEU A 13 6.01 26.05 -1.60
C LEU A 13 6.72 27.01 -0.61
N GLU A 14 6.90 28.30 -0.96
CA GLU A 14 7.53 29.30 -0.11
C GLU A 14 6.75 29.66 1.15
N ARG A 15 5.46 29.33 1.18
CA ARG A 15 4.55 29.58 2.33
C ARG A 15 4.30 28.34 3.17
N GLN A 16 4.69 27.19 2.69
CA GLN A 16 4.48 25.93 3.39
C GLN A 16 5.44 25.83 4.59
N ARG A 17 4.92 25.58 5.77
CA ARG A 17 5.70 25.58 7.02
C ARG A 17 5.09 24.65 8.05
N PHE A 18 5.95 24.06 8.85
CA PHE A 18 5.59 23.31 10.04
C PHE A 18 6.41 23.76 11.25
N THR A 19 5.79 23.73 12.40
CA THR A 19 6.49 23.81 13.68
C THR A 19 6.75 22.41 14.20
N LEU A 20 7.77 22.21 15.06
CA LEU A 20 8.03 20.90 15.65
C LEU A 20 6.85 20.33 16.45
N ARG A 21 6.00 21.19 16.99
CA ARG A 21 4.78 20.76 17.70
C ARG A 21 3.74 20.18 16.75
N GLU A 22 3.64 20.68 15.53
CA GLU A 22 2.70 20.21 14.53
C GLU A 22 3.14 18.85 13.93
N LEU A 23 4.44 18.54 13.96
CA LEU A 23 4.96 17.24 13.50
C LEU A 23 4.57 16.07 14.42
N ALA A 24 4.14 16.35 15.64
CA ALA A 24 3.69 15.34 16.59
C ALA A 24 2.28 15.67 17.08
N PRO A 25 1.27 15.52 16.22
CA PRO A 25 -0.13 15.76 16.58
C PRO A 25 -0.61 14.72 17.60
N ALA A 26 -1.74 15.00 18.24
CA ALA A 26 -2.38 13.99 19.07
C ALA A 26 -2.75 12.78 18.21
N PRO A 27 -2.45 11.55 18.65
CA PRO A 27 -2.71 10.34 17.88
C PRO A 27 -4.21 10.08 17.70
N MET A 28 -4.55 9.16 16.78
CA MET A 28 -5.90 8.61 16.71
C MET A 28 -6.21 7.82 17.99
N SER A 29 -7.48 7.71 18.33
CA SER A 29 -7.95 6.84 19.40
C SER A 29 -8.27 5.46 18.86
N LYS A 30 -7.63 4.43 19.42
CA LYS A 30 -7.93 3.03 19.08
C LYS A 30 -9.39 2.65 19.35
N LEU A 31 -10.02 3.29 20.34
CA LEU A 31 -11.37 2.94 20.81
C LEU A 31 -12.47 3.74 20.08
N ASP A 32 -12.19 5.00 19.75
CA ASP A 32 -13.22 5.95 19.30
C ASP A 32 -13.16 6.23 17.80
N ASP A 33 -11.99 6.05 17.18
CA ASP A 33 -11.81 6.29 15.75
C ASP A 33 -12.09 5.03 14.91
N ASP A 34 -12.52 5.26 13.68
CA ASP A 34 -12.78 4.25 12.68
C ASP A 34 -11.49 3.52 12.25
N ALA A 35 -11.54 2.21 12.04
CA ALA A 35 -10.39 1.45 11.54
C ALA A 35 -9.88 1.99 10.19
N PHE A 36 -10.75 2.52 9.34
CA PHE A 36 -10.35 3.18 8.11
C PHE A 36 -9.58 4.49 8.34
N THR A 37 -9.65 5.11 9.51
CA THR A 37 -8.72 6.20 9.87
C THR A 37 -7.29 5.66 9.95
N ARG A 38 -7.06 4.48 10.57
CA ARG A 38 -5.76 3.81 10.57
C ARG A 38 -5.31 3.45 9.15
N VAL A 39 -6.23 2.90 8.34
CA VAL A 39 -5.95 2.57 6.93
C VAL A 39 -5.42 3.79 6.19
N ARG A 40 -6.10 4.94 6.29
CA ARG A 40 -5.67 6.20 5.66
C ARG A 40 -4.31 6.69 6.16
N ILE A 41 -4.07 6.62 7.46
CA ILE A 41 -2.78 7.02 8.06
C ILE A 41 -1.64 6.15 7.53
N ILE A 42 -1.80 4.83 7.54
CA ILE A 42 -0.78 3.90 7.06
C ILE A 42 -0.53 4.10 5.57
N LEU A 43 -1.58 4.19 4.74
CA LEU A 43 -1.44 4.40 3.31
C LEU A 43 -0.67 5.69 3.02
N MET A 44 -1.09 6.82 3.61
CA MET A 44 -0.45 8.11 3.34
C MET A 44 1.00 8.16 3.82
N ASN A 45 1.33 7.54 4.96
CA ASN A 45 2.73 7.39 5.35
C ASN A 45 3.55 6.62 4.30
N GLY A 46 2.97 5.60 3.65
CA GLY A 46 3.60 4.83 2.58
C GLY A 46 3.84 5.66 1.32
N ILE A 47 2.85 6.42 0.92
CA ILE A 47 2.91 7.28 -0.28
C ILE A 47 3.99 8.36 -0.08
N GLU A 48 3.97 9.06 1.03
CA GLU A 48 5.00 10.05 1.40
C GLU A 48 6.41 9.44 1.49
N ALA A 49 6.54 8.25 2.07
CA ALA A 49 7.83 7.54 2.11
C ALA A 49 8.34 7.20 0.71
N GLY A 50 7.44 6.80 -0.19
CA GLY A 50 7.74 6.49 -1.57
C GLY A 50 8.19 7.72 -2.35
N ALA A 51 7.49 8.84 -2.22
CA ALA A 51 7.85 10.12 -2.84
C ALA A 51 9.21 10.64 -2.32
N ASN A 52 9.41 10.64 -1.01
CA ASN A 52 10.72 11.00 -0.42
C ASN A 52 11.86 10.14 -0.99
N ARG A 53 11.66 8.81 -1.10
CA ARG A 53 12.65 7.91 -1.70
C ARG A 53 12.91 8.23 -3.16
N PHE A 54 11.86 8.41 -3.96
CA PHE A 54 11.98 8.81 -5.36
C PHE A 54 12.80 10.09 -5.50
N GLN A 55 12.48 11.12 -4.73
CA GLN A 55 13.16 12.42 -4.79
C GLN A 55 14.63 12.33 -4.37
N HIS A 56 15.00 11.47 -3.42
CA HIS A 56 16.40 11.20 -3.10
C HIS A 56 17.14 10.58 -4.29
N LEU A 57 16.54 9.58 -4.94
CA LEU A 57 17.14 8.94 -6.12
C LEU A 57 17.22 9.90 -7.31
N ALA A 58 16.15 10.63 -7.58
CA ALA A 58 16.13 11.64 -8.65
C ALA A 58 17.24 12.70 -8.44
N ALA A 59 17.42 13.19 -7.21
CA ALA A 59 18.47 14.15 -6.88
C ALA A 59 19.89 13.56 -7.02
N ALA A 60 20.07 12.27 -6.78
CA ALA A 60 21.36 11.61 -6.94
C ALA A 60 21.83 11.56 -8.41
N PHE A 61 20.87 11.46 -9.35
CA PHE A 61 21.15 11.29 -10.77
C PHE A 61 20.92 12.55 -11.62
N ASN A 62 20.37 13.64 -11.04
CA ASN A 62 20.01 14.86 -11.77
C ASN A 62 20.51 16.12 -11.03
N GLU A 63 21.67 16.64 -11.44
CA GLU A 63 22.29 17.80 -10.78
C GLU A 63 21.36 19.03 -10.77
N ASN A 64 20.71 19.32 -11.90
CA ASN A 64 19.84 20.49 -12.05
C ASN A 64 18.53 20.41 -11.23
N LEU A 65 18.17 19.24 -10.75
CA LEU A 65 16.96 19.01 -9.93
C LEU A 65 17.25 18.92 -8.43
N ARG A 66 18.52 18.93 -8.00
CA ARG A 66 18.89 18.73 -6.59
C ARG A 66 18.25 19.73 -5.64
N GLU A 67 18.33 21.02 -5.97
CA GLU A 67 17.78 22.08 -5.12
C GLU A 67 16.24 22.05 -5.13
N PRO A 68 15.56 22.04 -6.29
CA PRO A 68 14.10 21.87 -6.32
C PRO A 68 13.60 20.67 -5.54
N LEU A 69 14.17 19.49 -5.76
CA LEU A 69 13.81 18.26 -5.05
C LEU A 69 14.06 18.37 -3.53
N ALA A 70 15.16 19.00 -3.11
CA ALA A 70 15.45 19.16 -1.68
C ALA A 70 14.45 20.08 -0.97
N ARG A 71 13.89 21.07 -1.67
CA ARG A 71 12.89 21.99 -1.13
C ARG A 71 11.57 21.28 -0.90
N VAL A 72 11.05 20.60 -1.90
CA VAL A 72 9.78 19.85 -1.80
C VAL A 72 9.92 18.73 -0.78
N ARG A 73 10.91 17.86 -0.92
CA ARG A 73 11.16 16.73 0.00
C ARG A 73 11.24 17.12 1.48
N ARG A 74 11.71 18.32 1.80
CA ARG A 74 11.75 18.76 3.20
C ARG A 74 10.34 18.96 3.77
N ILE A 75 9.43 19.45 2.98
CA ILE A 75 8.02 19.63 3.38
C ILE A 75 7.32 18.29 3.46
N GLU A 76 7.45 17.44 2.44
CA GLU A 76 6.88 16.08 2.44
C GLU A 76 7.38 15.24 3.62
N HIS A 77 8.66 15.33 3.96
CA HIS A 77 9.16 14.67 5.18
C HIS A 77 8.44 15.15 6.45
N HIS A 78 8.10 16.44 6.53
CA HIS A 78 7.32 16.96 7.65
C HIS A 78 5.87 16.45 7.61
N GLN A 79 5.25 16.37 6.43
CA GLN A 79 3.92 15.79 6.25
C GLN A 79 3.93 14.31 6.66
N GLN A 80 4.87 13.55 6.13
CA GLN A 80 5.06 12.14 6.51
C GLN A 80 5.19 11.97 8.02
N THR A 81 6.02 12.79 8.67
CA THR A 81 6.18 12.73 10.12
C THR A 81 4.85 13.00 10.82
N MET A 82 4.17 14.07 10.45
CA MET A 82 2.87 14.42 11.05
C MET A 82 1.84 13.32 10.86
N VAL A 83 1.77 12.73 9.67
CA VAL A 83 0.83 11.64 9.35
C VAL A 83 1.16 10.38 10.16
N ASN A 84 2.42 9.95 10.16
CA ASN A 84 2.83 8.74 10.87
C ASN A 84 2.63 8.85 12.39
N TRP A 85 2.82 10.04 12.97
CA TRP A 85 2.58 10.30 14.41
C TRP A 85 1.10 10.29 14.81
N LEU A 86 0.17 10.16 13.84
CA LEU A 86 -1.24 9.93 14.13
C LEU A 86 -1.55 8.49 14.55
N LEU A 87 -0.66 7.52 14.32
CA LEU A 87 -0.87 6.15 14.78
C LEU A 87 -1.06 6.10 16.30
N SER A 88 -1.93 5.22 16.76
CA SER A 88 -2.22 5.08 18.18
C SER A 88 -1.05 4.45 18.94
N PRO A 89 -0.58 5.02 20.05
CA PRO A 89 0.44 4.40 20.89
C PRO A 89 -0.10 3.18 21.68
N ASP A 90 -1.41 2.97 21.68
CA ASP A 90 -2.06 1.85 22.34
C ASP A 90 -2.14 0.60 21.44
N ASP A 91 -1.78 0.73 20.16
CA ASP A 91 -1.67 -0.39 19.24
C ASP A 91 -0.37 -1.16 19.47
N SER A 92 -0.47 -2.50 19.60
CA SER A 92 0.72 -3.36 19.59
C SER A 92 1.34 -3.41 18.18
N PRO A 93 2.59 -3.87 18.03
CA PRO A 93 3.16 -4.10 16.70
C PRO A 93 2.31 -5.02 15.82
N LEU A 94 1.63 -6.02 16.39
CA LEU A 94 0.69 -6.87 15.65
C LEU A 94 -0.59 -6.15 15.27
N ASP A 95 -1.13 -5.28 16.13
CA ASP A 95 -2.28 -4.44 15.78
C ASP A 95 -1.97 -3.56 14.56
N ILE A 96 -0.78 -2.97 14.54
CA ILE A 96 -0.31 -2.18 13.38
C ILE A 96 -0.11 -3.07 12.15
N THR A 97 0.45 -4.28 12.29
CA THR A 97 0.59 -5.25 11.19
C THR A 97 -0.77 -5.61 10.58
N LEU A 98 -1.78 -5.91 11.41
CA LEU A 98 -3.14 -6.14 10.93
C LEU A 98 -3.72 -4.91 10.22
N GLY A 99 -3.34 -3.71 10.65
CA GLY A 99 -3.67 -2.46 9.96
C GLY A 99 -3.00 -2.36 8.59
N TYR A 100 -1.75 -2.78 8.43
CA TYR A 100 -1.04 -2.83 7.14
C TYR A 100 -1.72 -3.78 6.17
N GLU A 101 -2.07 -5.00 6.62
CA GLU A 101 -2.82 -5.94 5.78
C GLU A 101 -4.22 -5.43 5.41
N GLN A 102 -4.87 -4.70 6.32
CA GLN A 102 -6.16 -4.07 5.99
C GLN A 102 -5.99 -3.00 4.90
N VAL A 103 -4.89 -2.25 4.90
CA VAL A 103 -4.56 -1.31 3.80
C VAL A 103 -4.37 -2.07 2.50
N ALA A 104 -3.50 -3.08 2.50
CA ALA A 104 -3.19 -3.88 1.32
C ALA A 104 -4.47 -4.47 0.70
N ILE A 105 -5.37 -4.99 1.52
CA ILE A 105 -6.62 -5.61 1.06
C ILE A 105 -7.63 -4.57 0.56
N GLU A 106 -8.01 -3.61 1.39
CA GLU A 106 -9.15 -2.72 1.08
C GLU A 106 -8.78 -1.68 0.01
N VAL A 107 -7.56 -1.17 0.01
CA VAL A 107 -7.11 -0.22 -1.02
C VAL A 107 -6.90 -0.94 -2.35
N THR A 108 -6.26 -2.11 -2.35
CA THR A 108 -6.07 -2.89 -3.57
C THR A 108 -7.40 -3.37 -4.15
N ALA A 109 -8.36 -3.77 -3.32
CA ALA A 109 -9.71 -4.12 -3.77
C ALA A 109 -10.41 -2.93 -4.42
N SER A 110 -10.39 -1.74 -3.79
CA SER A 110 -10.95 -0.52 -4.35
C SER A 110 -10.32 -0.16 -5.70
N ILE A 111 -9.00 -0.22 -5.78
CA ILE A 111 -8.26 0.04 -7.02
C ILE A 111 -8.59 -0.99 -8.09
N ALA A 112 -8.55 -2.29 -7.78
CA ALA A 112 -8.82 -3.36 -8.74
C ALA A 112 -10.26 -3.32 -9.31
N GLU A 113 -11.22 -2.88 -8.51
CA GLU A 113 -12.62 -2.75 -8.93
C GLU A 113 -12.83 -1.59 -9.94
N HIS A 114 -12.00 -0.53 -9.84
CA HIS A 114 -12.13 0.69 -10.63
C HIS A 114 -11.02 0.88 -11.67
N GLU A 115 -10.07 -0.05 -11.77
CA GLU A 115 -8.98 0.04 -12.74
C GLU A 115 -9.48 -0.12 -14.18
N PRO A 116 -9.25 0.89 -15.06
CA PRO A 116 -9.75 0.82 -16.43
C PRO A 116 -8.98 -0.15 -17.34
N ASP A 117 -7.72 -0.46 -17.00
CA ASP A 117 -6.92 -1.43 -17.74
C ASP A 117 -7.12 -2.84 -17.18
N GLU A 118 -7.67 -3.75 -17.98
CA GLU A 118 -7.99 -5.12 -17.52
C GLU A 118 -6.75 -5.93 -17.12
N TYR A 119 -5.60 -5.69 -17.74
CA TYR A 119 -4.36 -6.37 -17.36
C TYR A 119 -3.87 -5.87 -15.99
N LEU A 120 -3.88 -4.57 -15.75
CA LEU A 120 -3.53 -4.00 -14.46
C LEU A 120 -4.52 -4.44 -13.38
N ALA A 121 -5.83 -4.41 -13.68
CA ALA A 121 -6.86 -4.92 -12.77
C ALA A 121 -6.61 -6.39 -12.38
N GLN A 122 -6.18 -7.23 -13.34
CA GLN A 122 -5.81 -8.63 -13.06
C GLN A 122 -4.57 -8.74 -12.19
N VAL A 123 -3.57 -7.88 -12.41
CA VAL A 123 -2.36 -7.83 -11.55
C VAL A 123 -2.73 -7.47 -10.11
N TYR A 124 -3.62 -6.50 -9.93
CA TYR A 124 -4.07 -6.07 -8.60
C TYR A 124 -4.89 -7.16 -7.90
N ARG A 125 -5.82 -7.81 -8.60
CA ARG A 125 -6.55 -8.96 -8.04
C ARG A 125 -5.65 -10.11 -7.63
N PHE A 126 -4.55 -10.32 -8.35
CA PHE A 126 -3.59 -11.39 -8.03
C PHE A 126 -2.83 -11.10 -6.74
N GLY A 127 -2.32 -9.89 -6.53
CA GLY A 127 -1.70 -9.48 -5.26
C GLY A 127 -2.69 -9.50 -4.11
N LEU A 128 -3.90 -8.99 -4.31
CA LEU A 128 -4.97 -9.01 -3.31
C LEU A 128 -5.21 -10.40 -2.70
N LEU A 129 -5.09 -11.48 -3.49
CA LEU A 129 -5.25 -12.85 -3.00
C LEU A 129 -4.14 -13.28 -2.05
N GLU A 130 -2.94 -12.76 -2.24
CA GLU A 130 -1.75 -13.00 -1.43
C GLU A 130 -1.86 -12.20 -0.11
N ASP A 131 -2.11 -10.89 -0.18
CA ASP A 131 -2.32 -10.03 1.00
C ASP A 131 -3.46 -10.55 1.89
N PHE A 132 -4.49 -11.12 1.27
CA PHE A 132 -5.61 -11.69 2.01
C PHE A 132 -5.21 -12.91 2.86
N ASP A 133 -4.29 -13.75 2.37
CA ASP A 133 -3.71 -14.84 3.15
C ASP A 133 -2.77 -14.32 4.24
N HIS A 134 -2.00 -13.26 3.96
CA HIS A 134 -1.14 -12.61 4.96
C HIS A 134 -1.96 -12.12 6.16
N LEU A 135 -3.09 -11.46 5.93
CA LEU A 135 -4.01 -11.07 7.01
C LEU A 135 -4.45 -12.29 7.85
N TYR A 136 -4.78 -13.40 7.20
CA TYR A 136 -5.16 -14.64 7.91
C TYR A 136 -4.03 -15.17 8.78
N ARG A 137 -2.79 -15.19 8.28
CA ARG A 137 -1.60 -15.67 9.00
C ARG A 137 -1.24 -14.75 10.18
N TYR A 138 -1.26 -13.43 9.98
CA TYR A 138 -1.03 -12.48 11.07
C TYR A 138 -2.17 -12.48 12.09
N SER A 139 -3.40 -12.73 11.69
CA SER A 139 -4.52 -12.93 12.62
C SER A 139 -4.31 -14.18 13.50
N ALA A 140 -3.81 -15.26 12.90
CA ALA A 140 -3.42 -16.46 13.65
C ALA A 140 -2.26 -16.16 14.63
N LEU A 141 -1.31 -15.35 14.23
CA LEU A 141 -0.20 -14.93 15.11
C LEU A 141 -0.68 -14.05 16.27
N ALA A 142 -1.63 -13.14 16.04
CA ALA A 142 -2.23 -12.30 17.06
C ALA A 142 -3.02 -13.14 18.09
N ASP A 143 -3.79 -14.12 17.63
CA ASP A 143 -4.46 -15.10 18.51
C ASP A 143 -3.43 -15.90 19.34
N ARG A 144 -2.36 -16.36 18.70
CA ARG A 144 -1.30 -17.16 19.32
C ARG A 144 -0.52 -16.41 20.41
N LEU A 145 -0.08 -15.18 20.12
CA LEU A 145 0.85 -14.43 20.99
C LEU A 145 0.15 -13.50 21.97
N GLU A 146 -0.97 -12.92 21.57
CA GLU A 146 -1.65 -11.88 22.34
C GLU A 146 -3.06 -12.28 22.78
N GLY A 147 -3.57 -13.44 22.34
CA GLY A 147 -4.93 -13.90 22.61
C GLY A 147 -6.00 -12.96 22.03
N LYS A 148 -5.66 -12.20 20.98
CA LYS A 148 -6.52 -11.21 20.37
C LYS A 148 -7.26 -11.77 19.16
N ASP A 149 -8.51 -11.38 19.02
CA ASP A 149 -9.25 -11.51 17.77
C ASP A 149 -8.92 -10.34 16.85
N ALA A 150 -8.49 -10.61 15.61
CA ALA A 150 -8.16 -9.60 14.64
C ALA A 150 -9.32 -8.62 14.37
N ASN A 151 -10.56 -9.06 14.51
CA ASN A 151 -11.74 -8.19 14.35
C ASN A 151 -11.77 -7.01 15.34
N ASN A 152 -11.11 -7.11 16.49
CA ASN A 152 -10.98 -5.99 17.42
C ASN A 152 -10.15 -4.83 16.83
N VAL A 153 -9.23 -5.14 15.92
CA VAL A 153 -8.40 -4.17 15.19
C VAL A 153 -9.10 -3.74 13.91
N LEU A 154 -9.63 -4.72 13.15
CA LEU A 154 -10.24 -4.51 11.84
C LEU A 154 -11.66 -3.93 11.93
N GLN A 155 -12.25 -3.86 13.13
CA GLN A 155 -13.63 -3.45 13.39
C GLN A 155 -14.65 -4.20 12.50
N SER A 156 -14.36 -5.46 12.20
CA SER A 156 -15.17 -6.33 11.34
C SER A 156 -15.42 -5.79 9.91
N TYR A 157 -14.63 -4.86 9.42
CA TYR A 157 -14.77 -4.38 8.04
C TYR A 157 -14.21 -5.38 7.03
N THR A 158 -13.13 -6.07 7.37
CA THR A 158 -12.44 -7.01 6.48
C THR A 158 -12.62 -8.43 6.98
N ASP A 159 -12.94 -9.38 6.11
CA ASP A 159 -13.04 -10.80 6.46
C ASP A 159 -11.64 -11.37 6.73
N VAL A 160 -11.54 -12.31 7.68
CA VAL A 160 -10.30 -13.01 7.98
C VAL A 160 -10.42 -14.46 7.52
N LEU A 161 -10.15 -14.68 6.24
CA LEU A 161 -10.24 -15.99 5.60
C LEU A 161 -8.91 -16.28 4.88
N PRO A 162 -8.53 -17.55 4.71
CA PRO A 162 -7.34 -17.88 3.93
C PRO A 162 -7.52 -17.44 2.48
N GLY A 163 -6.48 -16.80 1.95
CA GLY A 163 -6.37 -16.44 0.55
C GLY A 163 -5.62 -17.50 -0.26
N ARG A 164 -4.73 -17.05 -1.15
CA ARG A 164 -3.72 -17.90 -1.77
C ARG A 164 -2.71 -18.27 -0.68
N PRO A 165 -2.45 -19.57 -0.41
CA PRO A 165 -1.59 -19.94 0.72
C PRO A 165 -0.19 -19.34 0.60
N THR A 166 0.27 -18.65 1.64
CA THR A 166 1.59 -17.96 1.69
C THR A 166 2.74 -18.89 1.26
N SER A 167 2.72 -20.15 1.65
CA SER A 167 3.74 -21.14 1.26
C SER A 167 3.83 -21.41 -0.25
N VAL A 168 2.79 -21.09 -1.04
CA VAL A 168 2.79 -21.24 -2.51
C VAL A 168 2.93 -19.93 -3.28
N GLU A 169 3.04 -18.79 -2.60
CA GLU A 169 3.19 -17.47 -3.21
C GLU A 169 4.61 -17.20 -3.68
N HIS A 170 5.62 -17.80 -3.07
CA HIS A 170 7.02 -17.63 -3.45
C HIS A 170 7.26 -17.95 -4.93
N ARG A 171 7.80 -16.98 -5.66
CA ARG A 171 8.05 -17.05 -7.10
C ARG A 171 9.54 -16.82 -7.42
N ASP A 172 9.99 -17.38 -8.53
CA ASP A 172 11.25 -16.98 -9.15
C ASP A 172 11.14 -15.49 -9.56
N PRO A 173 12.17 -14.65 -9.37
CA PRO A 173 12.10 -13.23 -9.69
C PRO A 173 11.67 -12.88 -11.12
N HIS A 174 11.85 -13.80 -12.07
CA HIS A 174 11.34 -13.64 -13.43
C HIS A 174 9.81 -13.64 -13.49
N ASP A 175 9.16 -14.38 -12.60
CA ASP A 175 7.71 -14.51 -12.54
C ASP A 175 7.05 -13.42 -11.65
N ASP A 176 7.85 -12.52 -11.04
CA ASP A 176 7.36 -11.32 -10.35
C ASP A 176 7.16 -10.14 -11.30
N LEU A 177 7.87 -10.11 -12.42
CA LEU A 177 7.79 -9.00 -13.36
C LEU A 177 6.44 -8.96 -14.07
N ARG A 178 5.94 -7.75 -14.32
CA ARG A 178 4.71 -7.48 -15.07
C ARG A 178 4.99 -6.63 -16.28
N ALA A 179 4.10 -6.64 -17.27
CA ALA A 179 4.16 -5.72 -18.39
C ALA A 179 3.83 -4.30 -17.90
N HIS A 180 4.66 -3.34 -18.26
CA HIS A 180 4.40 -1.94 -17.89
C HIS A 180 3.29 -1.33 -18.75
N TYR A 181 2.62 -0.31 -18.21
CA TYR A 181 1.73 0.52 -18.99
C TYR A 181 2.53 1.37 -20.00
N GLU A 182 1.90 1.79 -21.08
CA GLU A 182 2.50 2.70 -22.07
C GLU A 182 2.25 4.15 -21.64
N ARG A 183 3.30 4.89 -21.31
CA ARG A 183 3.23 6.25 -20.75
C ARG A 183 2.40 7.26 -21.57
N ARG A 184 2.27 7.06 -22.89
CA ARG A 184 1.56 7.97 -23.77
C ARG A 184 0.09 7.64 -23.98
N THR A 185 -0.31 6.44 -23.73
CA THR A 185 -1.64 5.94 -24.03
C THR A 185 -2.39 5.39 -22.81
N ALA A 186 -1.67 5.09 -21.72
CA ALA A 186 -2.30 4.64 -20.50
C ALA A 186 -3.15 5.75 -19.87
N GLU A 187 -4.32 5.35 -19.37
CA GLU A 187 -5.17 6.25 -18.59
C GLU A 187 -4.38 6.82 -17.39
N PRO A 188 -4.49 8.11 -17.11
CA PRO A 188 -3.80 8.72 -15.96
C PRO A 188 -4.14 8.04 -14.62
N LEU A 189 -5.37 7.55 -14.49
CA LEU A 189 -5.80 6.80 -13.31
C LEU A 189 -4.96 5.53 -13.09
N SER A 190 -4.68 4.77 -14.16
CA SER A 190 -3.85 3.56 -14.09
C SER A 190 -2.45 3.84 -13.57
N LYS A 191 -1.87 4.99 -13.94
CA LYS A 191 -0.54 5.41 -13.46
C LYS A 191 -0.55 5.74 -11.97
N VAL A 192 -1.59 6.46 -11.52
CA VAL A 192 -1.78 6.79 -10.10
C VAL A 192 -2.04 5.54 -9.27
N HIS A 193 -2.85 4.61 -9.78
CA HIS A 193 -3.09 3.32 -9.13
C HIS A 193 -1.81 2.51 -8.96
N ALA A 194 -1.01 2.38 -10.02
CA ALA A 194 0.27 1.65 -9.97
C ALA A 194 1.23 2.24 -8.94
N LEU A 195 1.35 3.57 -8.87
CA LEU A 195 2.20 4.25 -7.89
C LEU A 195 1.66 4.12 -6.47
N THR A 196 0.34 4.22 -6.28
CA THR A 196 -0.29 4.04 -4.96
C THR A 196 0.05 2.67 -4.38
N LEU A 197 -0.14 1.59 -5.14
CA LEU A 197 0.17 0.24 -4.69
C LEU A 197 1.68 0.02 -4.52
N PHE A 198 2.49 0.46 -5.48
CA PHE A 198 3.95 0.34 -5.39
C PHE A 198 4.53 0.97 -4.11
N THR A 199 4.06 2.16 -3.74
CA THR A 199 4.54 2.86 -2.53
C THR A 199 3.98 2.24 -1.25
N GLY A 200 2.74 1.76 -1.27
CA GLY A 200 2.12 1.03 -0.17
C GLY A 200 2.90 -0.24 0.18
N GLU A 201 3.13 -1.10 -0.81
CA GLU A 201 3.87 -2.36 -0.64
C GLU A 201 5.32 -2.14 -0.21
N TYR A 202 5.98 -1.13 -0.78
CA TYR A 202 7.34 -0.80 -0.37
C TYR A 202 7.42 -0.45 1.13
N GLN A 203 6.43 0.26 1.66
CA GLN A 203 6.34 0.56 3.07
C GLN A 203 6.06 -0.70 3.90
N THR A 204 5.10 -1.53 3.49
CA THR A 204 4.71 -2.77 4.16
C THR A 204 5.91 -3.69 4.31
N ARG A 205 6.62 -3.94 3.23
CA ARG A 205 7.87 -4.71 3.23
C ARG A 205 8.90 -4.16 4.23
N ASN A 206 9.14 -2.84 4.24
CA ASN A 206 10.10 -2.23 5.16
C ASN A 206 9.65 -2.32 6.62
N TYR A 207 8.35 -2.19 6.88
CA TYR A 207 7.79 -2.34 8.22
C TYR A 207 8.03 -3.76 8.73
N TYR A 208 7.74 -4.80 7.95
CA TYR A 208 7.95 -6.19 8.35
C TYR A 208 9.43 -6.51 8.58
N MET A 209 10.32 -6.01 7.73
CA MET A 209 11.77 -6.13 7.92
C MET A 209 12.28 -5.44 9.19
N THR A 210 11.57 -4.43 9.69
CA THR A 210 11.95 -3.70 10.91
C THR A 210 11.37 -4.36 12.15
N ILE A 211 10.12 -4.80 12.10
CA ILE A 211 9.38 -5.32 13.27
C ILE A 211 9.69 -6.80 13.52
N GLY A 212 9.77 -7.63 12.49
CA GLY A 212 10.00 -9.06 12.62
C GLY A 212 11.20 -9.43 13.51
N PRO A 213 12.38 -8.80 13.35
CA PRO A 213 13.54 -9.07 14.21
C PRO A 213 13.34 -8.74 15.70
N MET A 214 12.32 -7.96 16.06
CA MET A 214 12.06 -7.55 17.45
C MET A 214 11.34 -8.64 18.27
N TYR A 215 10.71 -9.62 17.62
CA TYR A 215 10.06 -10.72 18.32
C TYR A 215 11.06 -11.72 18.88
N THR A 216 10.77 -12.29 20.05
CA THR A 216 11.54 -13.39 20.65
C THR A 216 10.98 -14.76 20.24
N ASP A 217 9.69 -14.84 19.88
CA ASP A 217 9.05 -16.07 19.39
C ASP A 217 9.61 -16.44 18.01
N PRO A 218 10.12 -17.66 17.80
CA PRO A 218 10.73 -18.07 16.56
C PRO A 218 9.73 -18.19 15.40
N VAL A 219 8.46 -18.50 15.68
CA VAL A 219 7.41 -18.60 14.66
C VAL A 219 7.07 -17.19 14.15
N ALA A 220 6.92 -16.22 15.07
CA ALA A 220 6.70 -14.83 14.68
C ALA A 220 7.87 -14.30 13.82
N ARG A 221 9.11 -14.49 14.26
CA ARG A 221 10.29 -14.07 13.49
C ARG A 221 10.33 -14.68 12.10
N GLY A 222 10.01 -15.96 12.00
CA GLY A 222 10.00 -16.67 10.74
C GLY A 222 8.87 -16.21 9.83
N LEU A 223 7.66 -16.03 10.36
CA LEU A 223 6.50 -15.54 9.60
C LEU A 223 6.76 -14.15 9.00
N TYR A 224 7.27 -13.21 9.79
CA TYR A 224 7.63 -11.89 9.27
C TYR A 224 8.71 -11.95 8.17
N ALA A 225 9.69 -12.84 8.29
CA ALA A 225 10.71 -13.02 7.25
C ALA A 225 10.12 -13.65 5.97
N GLU A 226 9.22 -14.61 6.10
CA GLU A 226 8.54 -15.28 5.01
C GLU A 226 7.64 -14.29 4.25
N ILE A 227 6.74 -13.59 4.95
CA ILE A 227 5.84 -12.62 4.33
C ILE A 227 6.60 -11.41 3.78
N ALA A 228 7.60 -10.85 4.50
CA ALA A 228 8.42 -9.77 3.96
C ALA A 228 9.14 -10.14 2.65
N SER A 229 9.43 -11.42 2.42
CA SER A 229 9.98 -11.89 1.13
C SER A 229 8.93 -11.86 0.02
N ILE A 230 7.66 -12.08 0.35
CA ILE A 230 6.55 -11.96 -0.61
C ILE A 230 6.23 -10.49 -0.87
N GLU A 231 6.28 -9.63 0.15
CA GLU A 231 6.15 -8.18 -0.04
C GLU A 231 7.25 -7.61 -0.97
N GLU A 232 8.46 -8.17 -0.96
CA GLU A 232 9.47 -7.81 -1.95
C GLU A 232 9.05 -8.22 -3.38
N GLN A 233 8.34 -9.34 -3.52
CA GLN A 233 7.75 -9.74 -4.80
C GLN A 233 6.65 -8.76 -5.24
N HIS A 234 5.80 -8.27 -4.32
CA HIS A 234 4.79 -7.25 -4.58
C HIS A 234 5.42 -5.92 -4.99
N VAL A 235 6.48 -5.48 -4.31
CA VAL A 235 7.26 -4.29 -4.70
C VAL A 235 7.80 -4.42 -6.12
N THR A 236 8.34 -5.58 -6.47
CA THR A 236 8.84 -5.87 -7.83
C THR A 236 7.68 -5.88 -8.84
N GLN A 237 6.58 -6.53 -8.51
CA GLN A 237 5.39 -6.63 -9.34
C GLN A 237 4.83 -5.24 -9.69
N TYR A 238 4.51 -4.43 -8.68
CA TYR A 238 3.89 -3.13 -8.90
C TYR A 238 4.88 -2.09 -9.43
N GLY A 239 6.14 -2.14 -9.01
CA GLY A 239 7.19 -1.27 -9.56
C GLY A 239 7.45 -1.52 -11.04
N SER A 240 7.31 -2.77 -11.52
CA SER A 240 7.46 -3.11 -12.94
C SER A 240 6.31 -2.64 -13.83
N LEU A 241 5.18 -2.23 -13.26
CA LEU A 241 4.05 -1.65 -14.00
C LEU A 241 4.35 -0.23 -14.52
N CYS A 242 5.27 0.49 -13.88
CA CYS A 242 5.63 1.85 -14.29
C CYS A 242 6.46 1.82 -15.59
N ASP A 243 6.12 2.69 -16.55
CA ASP A 243 6.86 2.76 -17.82
C ASP A 243 8.30 3.27 -17.57
N PRO A 244 9.34 2.47 -17.88
CA PRO A 244 10.72 2.86 -17.66
C PRO A 244 11.16 4.04 -18.55
N ALA A 245 10.43 4.35 -19.62
CA ALA A 245 10.73 5.44 -20.54
C ALA A 245 10.21 6.81 -20.05
N GLU A 246 9.49 6.87 -18.95
CA GLU A 246 9.12 8.13 -18.31
C GLU A 246 10.36 8.89 -17.85
N SER A 247 10.40 10.20 -18.14
CA SER A 247 11.46 11.07 -17.63
C SER A 247 11.39 11.24 -16.11
N TRP A 248 12.46 11.73 -15.49
CA TRP A 248 12.45 12.04 -14.05
C TRP A 248 11.38 13.08 -13.66
N LEU A 249 11.09 14.02 -14.57
CA LEU A 249 10.06 15.03 -14.32
C LEU A 249 8.65 14.48 -14.58
N GLU A 250 8.45 13.59 -15.55
CA GLU A 250 7.18 12.86 -15.71
C GLU A 250 6.88 12.04 -14.45
N LYS A 251 7.86 11.29 -13.95
CA LYS A 251 7.71 10.53 -12.70
C LYS A 251 7.40 11.45 -11.51
N TRP A 252 8.08 12.58 -11.41
CA TRP A 252 7.83 13.52 -10.31
C TRP A 252 6.41 14.09 -10.37
N LEU A 253 5.93 14.50 -11.54
CA LEU A 253 4.52 14.93 -11.72
C LEU A 253 3.53 13.83 -11.29
N LEU A 254 3.81 12.57 -11.62
CA LEU A 254 2.94 11.46 -11.25
C LEU A 254 2.95 11.18 -9.74
N TYR A 255 4.10 11.34 -9.07
CA TYR A 255 4.17 11.22 -7.60
C TYR A 255 3.32 12.31 -6.93
N GLU A 256 3.50 13.58 -7.29
CA GLU A 256 2.70 14.69 -6.74
C GLU A 256 1.19 14.51 -7.01
N ALA A 257 0.83 14.06 -8.22
CA ALA A 257 -0.56 13.75 -8.55
C ALA A 257 -1.11 12.58 -7.71
N THR A 258 -0.28 11.58 -7.43
CA THR A 258 -0.65 10.42 -6.59
C THR A 258 -0.89 10.86 -5.15
N GLU A 259 -0.03 11.73 -4.60
CA GLU A 259 -0.19 12.28 -3.26
C GLU A 259 -1.46 13.12 -3.16
N ALA A 260 -1.67 14.05 -4.10
CA ALA A 260 -2.88 14.86 -4.15
C ALA A 260 -4.17 14.01 -4.26
N TYR A 261 -4.17 12.98 -5.12
CA TYR A 261 -5.29 12.05 -5.28
C TYR A 261 -5.63 11.30 -3.99
N ASN A 262 -4.60 10.79 -3.32
CA ASN A 262 -4.79 10.02 -2.09
C ASN A 262 -5.20 10.90 -0.91
N TYR A 263 -4.61 12.09 -0.73
CA TYR A 263 -5.07 13.05 0.28
C TYR A 263 -6.50 13.52 0.03
N TYR A 264 -6.87 13.75 -1.24
CA TYR A 264 -8.25 14.09 -1.58
C TYR A 264 -9.21 12.96 -1.20
N SER A 265 -8.85 11.69 -1.51
CA SER A 265 -9.64 10.53 -1.13
C SER A 265 -9.77 10.41 0.40
N CYS A 266 -8.67 10.57 1.13
CA CYS A 266 -8.67 10.58 2.60
C CYS A 266 -9.61 11.67 3.16
N LEU A 267 -9.52 12.89 2.62
CA LEU A 267 -10.34 14.03 3.05
C LEU A 267 -11.85 13.77 2.89
N GLN A 268 -12.26 13.09 1.82
CA GLN A 268 -13.67 12.81 1.55
C GLN A 268 -14.28 11.78 2.52
N TYR A 269 -13.49 10.83 2.98
CA TYR A 269 -13.95 9.72 3.81
C TYR A 269 -13.64 9.87 5.31
N GLU A 270 -12.82 10.86 5.72
CA GLU A 270 -12.45 11.02 7.13
C GLU A 270 -13.59 11.58 7.97
N SER A 271 -13.98 10.84 8.99
CA SER A 271 -15.04 11.22 9.94
C SER A 271 -14.53 12.02 11.14
N ASN A 272 -13.25 11.83 11.53
CA ASN A 272 -12.65 12.60 12.63
C ASN A 272 -12.28 14.01 12.17
N PRO A 273 -12.95 15.07 12.68
CA PRO A 273 -12.76 16.44 12.17
C PRO A 273 -11.33 16.97 12.38
N ARG A 274 -10.63 16.51 13.41
CA ARG A 274 -9.24 16.89 13.68
C ARG A 274 -8.30 16.30 12.65
N ILE A 275 -8.47 15.01 12.32
CA ILE A 275 -7.65 14.31 11.34
C ILE A 275 -8.01 14.79 9.94
N ARG A 276 -9.31 15.02 9.66
CA ARG A 276 -9.77 15.61 8.41
C ARG A 276 -9.08 16.95 8.10
N ALA A 277 -8.89 17.80 9.10
CA ALA A 277 -8.18 19.08 8.92
C ALA A 277 -6.68 18.88 8.57
N ILE A 278 -6.09 17.76 8.99
CA ILE A 278 -4.72 17.39 8.57
C ILE A 278 -4.71 17.00 7.09
N TRP A 279 -5.65 16.14 6.65
CA TRP A 279 -5.78 15.78 5.24
C TRP A 279 -6.02 16.98 4.33
N GLU A 280 -6.87 17.92 4.76
CA GLU A 280 -7.12 19.15 4.02
C GLU A 280 -5.86 20.00 3.84
N ARG A 281 -5.05 20.13 4.90
CA ARG A 281 -3.78 20.87 4.85
C ARG A 281 -2.75 20.18 3.98
N CYS A 282 -2.61 18.85 4.09
CA CYS A 282 -1.68 18.10 3.26
C CYS A 282 -2.07 18.19 1.79
N LEU A 283 -3.34 18.01 1.45
CA LEU A 283 -3.84 18.20 0.09
C LEU A 283 -3.50 19.58 -0.48
N ASP A 284 -3.74 20.64 0.32
CA ASP A 284 -3.42 22.02 -0.10
C ASP A 284 -1.92 22.20 -0.36
N TYR A 285 -1.05 21.53 0.41
CA TYR A 285 0.40 21.56 0.20
C TYR A 285 0.81 20.76 -1.04
N GLU A 286 0.24 19.57 -1.27
CA GLU A 286 0.51 18.76 -2.46
C GLU A 286 0.10 19.45 -3.75
N LEU A 287 -1.04 20.15 -3.75
CA LEU A 287 -1.44 20.98 -4.89
C LEU A 287 -0.42 22.10 -5.16
N GLY A 288 0.19 22.65 -4.12
CA GLY A 288 1.29 23.62 -4.24
C GLY A 288 2.57 23.00 -4.80
N HIS A 289 2.92 21.77 -4.39
CA HIS A 289 4.05 21.00 -4.95
C HIS A 289 3.80 20.69 -6.42
N LEU A 290 2.62 20.17 -6.75
CA LEU A 290 2.24 19.84 -8.11
C LEU A 290 2.36 21.06 -9.05
N GLN A 291 1.87 22.24 -8.64
CA GLN A 291 2.04 23.48 -9.40
C GLN A 291 3.52 23.83 -9.62
N PHE A 292 4.32 23.70 -8.58
CA PHE A 292 5.77 23.95 -8.66
C PHE A 292 6.45 22.99 -9.66
N VAL A 293 6.11 21.70 -9.63
CA VAL A 293 6.68 20.71 -10.55
C VAL A 293 6.18 20.90 -11.97
N MET A 294 4.91 21.28 -12.17
CA MET A 294 4.37 21.65 -13.50
C MET A 294 5.13 22.80 -14.15
N GLU A 295 5.48 23.83 -13.36
CA GLU A 295 6.30 24.95 -13.86
C GLU A 295 7.72 24.48 -14.26
N LEU A 296 8.33 23.61 -13.46
CA LEU A 296 9.64 23.03 -13.80
C LEU A 296 9.57 22.18 -15.07
N PHE A 297 8.53 21.37 -15.21
CA PHE A 297 8.31 20.53 -16.39
C PHE A 297 8.21 21.37 -17.66
N LYS A 298 7.35 22.40 -17.65
CA LYS A 298 7.23 23.35 -18.77
C LYS A 298 8.57 24.03 -19.11
N LYS A 299 9.32 24.42 -18.10
CA LYS A 299 10.60 25.12 -18.28
C LYS A 299 11.71 24.23 -18.83
N ILE A 300 11.81 23.00 -18.33
CA ILE A 300 12.94 22.09 -18.60
C ILE A 300 12.62 21.20 -19.80
N GLU A 301 11.49 20.54 -19.82
CA GLU A 301 11.11 19.63 -20.92
C GLU A 301 10.43 20.34 -22.09
N ARG A 302 9.94 21.57 -21.89
CA ARG A 302 9.20 22.34 -22.88
C ARG A 302 7.96 21.63 -23.42
N ARG A 303 7.31 20.90 -22.54
CA ARG A 303 6.09 20.11 -22.80
C ARG A 303 4.97 20.61 -21.89
N ASP A 304 3.73 20.28 -22.24
CA ASP A 304 2.57 20.58 -21.42
C ASP A 304 2.40 19.46 -20.36
N PRO A 305 2.29 19.77 -19.06
CA PRO A 305 1.97 18.79 -18.02
C PRO A 305 0.68 18.01 -18.29
N ALA A 306 -0.29 18.57 -19.00
CA ALA A 306 -1.50 17.88 -19.44
C ALA A 306 -1.24 16.65 -20.33
N GLU A 307 -0.03 16.50 -20.90
CA GLU A 307 0.37 15.27 -21.58
C GLU A 307 0.60 14.09 -20.62
N VAL A 308 0.75 14.36 -19.31
CA VAL A 308 1.10 13.39 -18.27
C VAL A 308 -0.01 13.26 -17.24
N LEU A 309 -0.61 14.38 -16.85
CA LEU A 309 -1.59 14.49 -15.78
C LEU A 309 -3.02 14.43 -16.31
N PRO A 310 -3.98 13.92 -15.50
CA PRO A 310 -5.40 14.05 -15.82
C PRO A 310 -5.85 15.52 -15.65
N ASP A 311 -6.85 15.93 -16.39
CA ASP A 311 -7.50 17.24 -16.22
C ASP A 311 -8.25 17.34 -14.89
N GLU A 312 -8.87 16.23 -14.49
CA GLU A 312 -9.63 16.08 -13.25
C GLU A 312 -9.12 14.88 -12.47
N LEU A 313 -9.25 14.93 -11.14
CA LEU A 313 -9.01 13.73 -10.33
C LEU A 313 -10.02 12.65 -10.70
N PRO A 314 -9.53 11.41 -10.86
CA PRO A 314 -10.39 10.26 -11.10
C PRO A 314 -11.30 9.98 -9.91
N ASP A 315 -12.14 8.95 -10.03
CA ASP A 315 -12.95 8.48 -8.91
C ASP A 315 -12.06 8.13 -7.71
N MET A 316 -12.52 8.52 -6.54
CA MET A 316 -11.74 8.38 -5.30
C MET A 316 -11.55 6.92 -4.92
N ILE A 317 -10.41 6.64 -4.25
CA ILE A 317 -10.26 5.39 -3.51
C ILE A 317 -11.36 5.31 -2.45
N GLY A 318 -12.14 4.24 -2.49
CA GLY A 318 -13.20 4.00 -1.52
C GLY A 318 -12.64 3.42 -0.22
N TYR A 319 -12.79 4.15 0.89
CA TYR A 319 -12.45 3.63 2.22
C TYR A 319 -13.71 3.02 2.88
N ASN A 320 -14.09 1.86 2.37
CA ASN A 320 -15.21 1.06 2.84
C ASN A 320 -14.91 -0.44 2.64
N ALA A 321 -15.69 -1.30 3.27
CA ALA A 321 -15.49 -2.74 3.15
C ALA A 321 -15.83 -3.26 1.74
N HIS A 322 -14.86 -3.90 1.07
CA HIS A 322 -14.99 -4.47 -0.28
C HIS A 322 -15.27 -5.99 -0.25
N ARG A 323 -15.91 -6.50 0.80
CA ARG A 323 -16.15 -7.94 1.02
C ARG A 323 -16.76 -8.68 -0.17
N GLU A 324 -17.75 -8.09 -0.81
CA GLU A 324 -18.43 -8.74 -1.93
C GLU A 324 -17.49 -8.92 -3.14
N PHE A 325 -16.71 -7.90 -3.44
CA PHE A 325 -15.70 -7.94 -4.50
C PHE A 325 -14.63 -8.99 -4.16
N ILE A 326 -14.05 -8.92 -2.97
CA ILE A 326 -12.98 -9.82 -2.50
C ILE A 326 -13.45 -11.28 -2.54
N ARG A 327 -14.66 -11.57 -2.04
CA ARG A 327 -15.23 -12.94 -2.08
C ARG A 327 -15.42 -13.47 -3.50
N LYS A 328 -15.76 -12.59 -4.46
CA LYS A 328 -15.85 -12.96 -5.88
C LYS A 328 -14.49 -13.30 -6.47
N VAL A 329 -13.46 -12.50 -6.11
CA VAL A 329 -12.07 -12.73 -6.56
C VAL A 329 -11.56 -14.05 -5.98
N LEU A 330 -11.69 -14.27 -4.66
CA LEU A 330 -11.32 -15.53 -4.00
C LEU A 330 -11.97 -16.75 -4.66
N ALA A 331 -13.28 -16.68 -4.92
CA ALA A 331 -14.01 -17.80 -5.50
C ALA A 331 -13.59 -18.14 -6.93
N ARG A 332 -13.00 -17.20 -7.67
CA ARG A 332 -12.69 -17.36 -9.09
C ARG A 332 -11.21 -17.53 -9.39
N GLU A 333 -10.36 -16.88 -8.62
CA GLU A 333 -8.96 -16.62 -8.98
C GLU A 333 -7.94 -17.10 -7.92
N VAL A 334 -8.38 -17.69 -6.80
CA VAL A 334 -7.47 -18.12 -5.71
C VAL A 334 -6.39 -19.10 -6.18
N ASP A 335 -6.67 -19.90 -7.20
CA ASP A 335 -5.73 -20.87 -7.79
C ASP A 335 -4.84 -20.29 -8.89
N TYR A 336 -5.00 -19.01 -9.24
CA TYR A 336 -4.22 -18.41 -10.33
C TYR A 336 -2.73 -18.45 -10.02
N ALA A 337 -1.94 -18.58 -11.05
CA ALA A 337 -0.48 -18.60 -11.02
C ALA A 337 0.08 -17.53 -11.97
N ALA A 338 1.35 -17.15 -11.72
CA ALA A 338 2.10 -16.27 -12.61
C ALA A 338 3.16 -17.06 -13.38
N GLU A 339 3.37 -16.69 -14.65
CA GLU A 339 4.48 -17.18 -15.49
C GLU A 339 4.99 -16.02 -16.34
N GLY A 340 6.17 -15.50 -16.00
CA GLY A 340 6.65 -14.24 -16.55
C GLY A 340 5.62 -13.12 -16.26
N THR A 341 5.25 -12.35 -17.27
CA THR A 341 4.29 -11.25 -17.12
C THR A 341 2.81 -11.69 -17.11
N ARG A 342 2.53 -12.98 -17.34
CA ARG A 342 1.16 -13.49 -17.44
C ARG A 342 0.65 -13.99 -16.10
N ILE A 343 -0.65 -13.80 -15.86
CA ILE A 343 -1.39 -14.34 -14.72
C ILE A 343 -2.61 -15.09 -15.25
N GLY A 344 -2.93 -16.22 -14.66
CA GLY A 344 -4.11 -16.99 -15.06
C GLY A 344 -4.22 -18.34 -14.35
N PRO A 345 -5.25 -19.13 -14.69
CA PRO A 345 -5.48 -20.42 -14.07
C PRO A 345 -4.33 -21.39 -14.35
N PRO A 346 -4.00 -22.32 -13.41
CA PRO A 346 -2.86 -23.24 -13.54
C PRO A 346 -2.82 -24.02 -14.84
N ALA A 347 -3.97 -24.40 -15.37
CA ALA A 347 -4.05 -25.13 -16.65
C ALA A 347 -3.59 -24.33 -17.88
N ALA A 348 -3.61 -22.98 -17.79
CA ALA A 348 -3.15 -22.09 -18.84
C ALA A 348 -1.69 -21.65 -18.66
N MET A 349 -1.15 -21.83 -17.46
CA MET A 349 0.24 -21.57 -17.16
C MET A 349 1.04 -22.86 -17.37
N ARG A 350 2.12 -22.78 -18.13
CA ARG A 350 3.10 -23.85 -18.12
C ARG A 350 3.72 -23.79 -16.73
N ASP A 351 3.44 -24.77 -15.92
CA ASP A 351 3.89 -24.81 -14.55
C ASP A 351 5.37 -24.39 -14.54
N GLY A 352 5.60 -23.15 -14.10
CA GLY A 352 6.90 -22.54 -14.20
C GLY A 352 7.87 -23.36 -13.38
N ALA A 353 8.61 -24.27 -14.04
CA ALA A 353 9.62 -25.11 -13.41
C ALA A 353 10.57 -24.28 -12.52
N ARG A 354 10.70 -22.97 -12.80
CA ARG A 354 11.47 -22.01 -12.01
C ARG A 354 10.80 -21.74 -10.66
N SER A 355 9.58 -21.25 -10.65
CA SER A 355 8.88 -20.92 -9.39
C SER A 355 8.59 -22.18 -8.58
N ALA A 356 8.28 -23.33 -9.22
CA ALA A 356 8.11 -24.60 -8.50
C ALA A 356 9.39 -25.02 -7.79
N GLY A 357 10.53 -25.03 -8.49
CA GLY A 357 11.83 -25.36 -7.89
C GLY A 357 12.30 -24.34 -6.85
N TYR A 358 11.99 -23.05 -7.04
CA TYR A 358 12.26 -22.01 -6.07
C TYR A 358 11.49 -22.24 -4.76
N ARG A 359 10.18 -22.50 -4.84
CA ARG A 359 9.32 -22.82 -3.69
C ARG A 359 9.76 -24.10 -2.97
N GLU A 360 10.04 -25.16 -3.72
CA GLU A 360 10.53 -26.42 -3.14
C GLU A 360 11.80 -26.19 -2.31
N HIS A 361 12.71 -25.37 -2.82
CA HIS A 361 13.94 -25.04 -2.09
C HIS A 361 13.67 -24.21 -0.83
N LEU A 362 12.84 -23.17 -0.92
CA LEU A 362 12.51 -22.30 0.22
C LEU A 362 11.77 -23.07 1.32
N ASN A 363 10.78 -23.87 0.95
CA ASN A 363 9.91 -24.58 1.90
C ASN A 363 10.48 -25.95 2.36
N LYS A 364 11.70 -26.32 1.97
CA LYS A 364 12.28 -27.64 2.26
C LYS A 364 12.33 -28.01 3.75
N ASP A 365 12.45 -27.03 4.62
CA ASP A 365 12.49 -27.18 6.08
C ASP A 365 11.16 -26.80 6.75
N GLY A 366 10.09 -26.62 5.96
CA GLY A 366 8.76 -26.18 6.40
C GLY A 366 8.54 -24.68 6.22
N SER A 367 7.28 -24.24 6.31
CA SER A 367 6.82 -22.85 6.21
C SER A 367 6.32 -22.38 7.55
N PHE A 368 6.67 -21.17 7.97
CA PHE A 368 6.18 -20.55 9.21
C PHE A 368 4.71 -20.17 9.11
N SER A 369 4.24 -19.81 7.91
CA SER A 369 2.84 -19.51 7.64
C SER A 369 1.93 -20.72 7.87
N GLU A 370 2.37 -21.93 7.53
CA GLU A 370 1.65 -23.15 7.84
C GLU A 370 1.66 -23.46 9.34
N VAL A 371 2.80 -23.29 10.00
CA VAL A 371 2.94 -23.52 11.45
C VAL A 371 2.05 -22.59 12.26
N VAL A 372 1.98 -21.29 11.92
CA VAL A 372 1.18 -20.32 12.66
C VAL A 372 -0.31 -20.57 12.51
N ALA A 373 -0.75 -21.04 11.35
CA ALA A 373 -2.15 -21.28 11.05
C ALA A 373 -2.64 -22.66 11.52
N GLU A 374 -1.75 -23.52 12.02
CA GLU A 374 -2.16 -24.84 12.53
C GLU A 374 -3.20 -24.71 13.65
N ASN A 375 -4.36 -25.29 13.40
CA ASN A 375 -5.53 -25.23 14.30
C ASN A 375 -6.16 -23.82 14.49
N TYR A 376 -5.75 -22.82 13.69
CA TYR A 376 -6.45 -21.53 13.66
C TYR A 376 -7.68 -21.61 12.77
N ALA A 377 -8.79 -21.05 13.25
CA ALA A 377 -10.01 -20.86 12.46
C ALA A 377 -10.73 -19.60 12.94
N TRP A 378 -10.84 -18.63 12.06
CA TRP A 378 -11.64 -17.43 12.31
C TRP A 378 -13.13 -17.72 12.10
N ARG A 379 -13.99 -17.06 12.88
CA ARG A 379 -15.44 -17.14 12.76
C ARG A 379 -16.04 -15.75 12.86
N PRO A 380 -16.86 -15.32 11.89
CA PRO A 380 -17.57 -14.05 11.95
C PRO A 380 -18.44 -13.95 13.21
N GLY A 381 -18.47 -12.78 13.85
CA GLY A 381 -19.30 -12.52 15.02
C GLY A 381 -18.75 -13.08 16.33
N THR A 382 -17.49 -13.52 16.37
CA THR A 382 -16.82 -13.99 17.60
C THR A 382 -15.91 -12.92 18.22
N GLU A 383 -15.78 -11.78 17.59
CA GLU A 383 -14.89 -10.68 17.95
C GLU A 383 -15.11 -10.13 19.36
N LEU A 384 -16.33 -10.25 19.90
CA LEU A 384 -16.69 -9.84 21.26
C LEU A 384 -16.85 -11.02 22.23
N ALA A 385 -16.59 -12.25 21.79
CA ALA A 385 -16.67 -13.41 22.66
C ALA A 385 -15.45 -13.47 23.58
N ASP A 386 -15.68 -13.61 24.88
CA ASP A 386 -14.63 -13.94 25.83
C ASP A 386 -14.01 -15.27 25.43
N ARG A 387 -12.76 -15.26 25.01
CA ARG A 387 -12.02 -16.48 24.70
C ARG A 387 -11.30 -16.95 25.97
N GLU A 388 -11.53 -18.19 26.36
CA GLU A 388 -10.66 -18.80 27.36
C GLU A 388 -9.20 -18.81 26.82
N PRO A 389 -8.22 -18.37 27.63
CA PRO A 389 -6.85 -18.40 27.22
C PRO A 389 -6.45 -19.85 26.89
N ARG A 390 -5.90 -20.05 25.66
CA ARG A 390 -5.36 -21.35 25.28
C ARG A 390 -4.24 -21.71 26.26
N LYS A 391 -4.35 -22.85 26.92
CA LYS A 391 -3.25 -23.41 27.70
C LYS A 391 -2.11 -23.72 26.69
N VAL A 392 -1.04 -22.97 26.80
CA VAL A 392 0.20 -23.28 26.09
C VAL A 392 0.67 -24.64 26.64
N ALA A 393 0.72 -25.65 25.75
CA ALA A 393 1.22 -26.98 26.08
C ALA A 393 2.74 -26.99 26.13
#